data_f887a92109fd9f7e393f95655b639263
#
_entry.id   f887a92109fd9f7e393f95655b639263
#
_cell.length_a   1.000
_cell.length_b   1.000
_cell.length_c   1.000
_cell.angle_alpha   90.00
_cell.angle_beta   90.00
_cell.angle_gamma   90.00
#
_symmetry.space_group_name_H-M   'P 1'
#
loop_
_entity.id
_entity.type
_entity.pdbx_description
1 polymer ?
#
loop_
_entity_poly.entity_id
_entity_poly.type
_entity_poly.pdbx_seq_one_letter_code
_entity_poly.pdbx_strand_id
1 'polypeptide(L)'
;MLEVSNLTAIRDERVLFEDLSFKVNSGEIVQIEGRNGTGKTTMLRIIAGLGDKDGGDVFWKQVSTQSDRDAFHQDLLFLGHQTGVKRELSGFENLAFYQSIHQKSADKEILWQALAQVGLAGREDVPVAQLSAGQQRRVALARLWISEQPLWILDEPLTAIDKQGVKVLENLFLEHAEKGGIVLLTTHQDMFEDSPKLRKIKLGE
;
A
#
# COMPACT_ATOMS: atom_id res chain seq x y z
N MET A 1 -9.88 -12.43 2.06
CA MET A 1 -8.67 -13.25 2.19
C MET A 1 -7.85 -13.10 0.92
N LEU A 2 -6.56 -12.83 1.07
CA LEU A 2 -5.54 -12.87 0.02
C LEU A 2 -4.78 -14.20 0.14
N GLU A 3 -4.57 -14.90 -0.96
CA GLU A 3 -3.80 -16.15 -1.00
C GLU A 3 -2.74 -16.07 -2.09
N VAL A 4 -1.52 -16.41 -1.73
CA VAL A 4 -0.37 -16.55 -2.63
C VAL A 4 -0.01 -18.03 -2.63
N SER A 5 0.08 -18.64 -3.81
CA SER A 5 0.32 -20.09 -3.98
C SER A 5 1.49 -20.32 -4.93
N ASN A 6 2.55 -20.96 -4.43
CA ASN A 6 3.75 -21.38 -5.16
C ASN A 6 4.35 -20.26 -6.03
N LEU A 7 4.31 -19.02 -5.54
CA LEU A 7 4.75 -17.84 -6.29
C LEU A 7 6.25 -17.87 -6.49
N THR A 8 6.68 -17.73 -7.75
CA THR A 8 8.08 -17.70 -8.15
C THR A 8 8.36 -16.44 -8.96
N ALA A 9 9.50 -15.81 -8.69
CA ALA A 9 9.98 -14.68 -9.46
C ALA A 9 11.50 -14.77 -9.70
N ILE A 10 11.87 -14.62 -10.99
CA ILE A 10 13.23 -14.61 -11.49
C ILE A 10 13.48 -13.26 -12.17
N ARG A 11 14.62 -12.63 -11.88
CA ARG A 11 15.03 -11.37 -12.53
C ARG A 11 16.53 -11.44 -12.84
N ASP A 12 16.90 -11.15 -14.06
CA ASP A 12 18.28 -11.16 -14.53
C ASP A 12 19.00 -12.47 -14.16
N GLU A 13 18.36 -13.62 -14.45
CA GLU A 13 18.82 -14.98 -14.16
C GLU A 13 18.94 -15.30 -12.64
N ARG A 14 18.55 -14.38 -11.77
CA ARG A 14 18.56 -14.57 -10.33
C ARG A 14 17.17 -14.93 -9.83
N VAL A 15 17.04 -16.05 -9.13
CA VAL A 15 15.82 -16.37 -8.36
C VAL A 15 15.72 -15.43 -7.18
N LEU A 16 14.65 -14.63 -7.14
CA LEU A 16 14.35 -13.75 -6.01
C LEU A 16 13.64 -14.53 -4.90
N PHE A 17 12.67 -15.33 -5.29
CA PHE A 17 11.96 -16.28 -4.43
C PHE A 17 11.32 -17.37 -5.29
N GLU A 18 11.14 -18.55 -4.73
CA GLU A 18 10.59 -19.75 -5.37
C GLU A 18 9.59 -20.41 -4.42
N ASP A 19 8.51 -20.96 -5.00
CA ASP A 19 7.46 -21.70 -4.29
C ASP A 19 6.88 -20.98 -3.04
N LEU A 20 6.89 -19.65 -3.04
CA LEU A 20 6.39 -18.86 -1.93
C LEU A 20 4.88 -19.01 -1.80
N SER A 21 4.42 -19.48 -0.64
CA SER A 21 3.00 -19.68 -0.38
C SER A 21 2.62 -19.12 0.99
N PHE A 22 1.57 -18.31 1.03
CA PHE A 22 0.99 -17.81 2.28
C PHE A 22 -0.44 -17.31 2.07
N LYS A 23 -1.16 -17.16 3.17
CA LYS A 23 -2.51 -16.57 3.19
C LYS A 23 -2.55 -15.41 4.16
N VAL A 24 -3.34 -14.39 3.82
CA VAL A 24 -3.63 -13.25 4.69
C VAL A 24 -5.14 -13.15 4.86
N ASN A 25 -5.59 -13.23 6.10
CA ASN A 25 -7.00 -13.20 6.43
C ASN A 25 -7.48 -11.76 6.66
N SER A 26 -8.79 -11.58 6.60
CA SER A 26 -9.44 -10.32 6.99
C SER A 26 -9.01 -9.91 8.41
N GLY A 27 -8.66 -8.65 8.59
CA GLY A 27 -8.22 -8.09 9.87
C GLY A 27 -6.74 -8.30 10.19
N GLU A 28 -5.93 -8.88 9.28
CA GLU A 28 -4.50 -9.05 9.49
C GLU A 28 -3.68 -7.87 8.91
N ILE A 29 -2.63 -7.52 9.64
CA ILE A 29 -1.54 -6.67 9.17
C ILE A 29 -0.31 -7.56 8.99
N VAL A 30 0.23 -7.61 7.78
CA VAL A 30 1.37 -8.47 7.44
C VAL A 30 2.54 -7.63 6.98
N GLN A 31 3.65 -7.72 7.70
CA GLN A 31 4.93 -7.12 7.33
C GLN A 31 5.78 -8.14 6.60
N ILE A 32 6.25 -7.77 5.41
CA ILE A 32 7.22 -8.55 4.66
C ILE A 32 8.61 -8.08 5.03
N GLU A 33 9.37 -8.97 5.65
CA GLU A 33 10.76 -8.75 6.05
C GLU A 33 11.73 -9.39 5.05
N GLY A 34 12.94 -8.88 4.98
CA GLY A 34 14.02 -9.41 4.14
C GLY A 34 15.05 -8.34 3.84
N ARG A 35 16.27 -8.76 3.49
CA ARG A 35 17.36 -7.85 3.12
C ARG A 35 17.00 -7.05 1.87
N ASN A 36 17.71 -5.94 1.63
CA ASN A 36 17.57 -5.21 0.37
C ASN A 36 17.95 -6.12 -0.82
N GLY A 37 17.16 -6.05 -1.88
CA GLY A 37 17.38 -6.89 -3.06
C GLY A 37 16.84 -8.33 -2.97
N THR A 38 16.12 -8.72 -1.91
CA THR A 38 15.46 -10.04 -1.83
C THR A 38 14.17 -10.14 -2.63
N GLY A 39 13.73 -9.07 -3.28
CA GLY A 39 12.52 -9.11 -4.11
C GLY A 39 11.24 -8.64 -3.41
N LYS A 40 11.30 -8.00 -2.24
CA LYS A 40 10.09 -7.50 -1.53
C LYS A 40 9.19 -6.64 -2.42
N THR A 41 9.74 -5.59 -3.04
CA THR A 41 9.01 -4.72 -3.98
C THR A 41 8.46 -5.51 -5.18
N THR A 42 9.27 -6.44 -5.73
CA THR A 42 8.85 -7.31 -6.84
C THR A 42 7.65 -8.15 -6.43
N MET A 43 7.71 -8.77 -5.26
CA MET A 43 6.62 -9.57 -4.72
C MET A 43 5.34 -8.74 -4.53
N LEU A 44 5.43 -7.57 -3.89
CA LEU A 44 4.26 -6.69 -3.72
C LEU A 44 3.66 -6.28 -5.06
N ARG A 45 4.50 -5.97 -6.07
CA ARG A 45 4.02 -5.63 -7.41
C ARG A 45 3.35 -6.81 -8.11
N ILE A 46 3.88 -8.03 -7.97
CA ILE A 46 3.26 -9.24 -8.54
C ILE A 46 1.91 -9.48 -7.87
N ILE A 47 1.83 -9.40 -6.53
CA ILE A 47 0.59 -9.58 -5.78
C ILE A 47 -0.45 -8.53 -6.19
N ALA A 48 -0.02 -7.28 -6.41
CA ALA A 48 -0.88 -6.20 -6.89
C ALA A 48 -1.29 -6.32 -8.38
N GLY A 49 -0.82 -7.34 -9.10
CA GLY A 49 -1.06 -7.48 -10.54
C GLY A 49 -0.33 -6.46 -11.43
N LEU A 50 0.72 -5.83 -10.89
CA LEU A 50 1.55 -4.79 -11.54
C LEU A 50 2.93 -5.29 -11.94
N GLY A 51 3.17 -6.59 -11.87
CA GLY A 51 4.43 -7.24 -12.24
C GLY A 51 4.20 -8.65 -12.72
N ASP A 52 5.13 -9.16 -13.55
CA ASP A 52 5.07 -10.51 -14.08
C ASP A 52 5.63 -11.51 -13.06
N LYS A 53 5.03 -12.67 -13.00
CA LYS A 53 5.45 -13.84 -12.22
C LYS A 53 6.02 -14.91 -13.15
N ASP A 54 6.94 -15.72 -12.66
CA ASP A 54 7.51 -16.85 -13.38
C ASP A 54 6.80 -18.18 -13.03
N GLY A 55 6.09 -18.23 -11.89
CA GLY A 55 5.28 -19.37 -11.46
C GLY A 55 4.29 -19.01 -10.37
N GLY A 56 3.36 -19.93 -10.09
CA GLY A 56 2.36 -19.81 -9.05
C GLY A 56 1.20 -18.87 -9.37
N ASP A 57 0.34 -18.62 -8.40
CA ASP A 57 -0.86 -17.81 -8.56
C ASP A 57 -1.18 -16.96 -7.32
N VAL A 58 -1.92 -15.87 -7.56
CA VAL A 58 -2.46 -14.99 -6.51
C VAL A 58 -3.99 -14.99 -6.61
N PHE A 59 -4.63 -15.19 -5.46
CA PHE A 59 -6.09 -15.22 -5.35
C PHE A 59 -6.57 -14.14 -4.38
N TRP A 60 -7.58 -13.40 -4.79
CA TRP A 60 -8.34 -12.49 -3.94
C TRP A 60 -9.76 -12.97 -3.81
N LYS A 61 -10.25 -13.14 -2.55
CA LYS A 61 -11.59 -13.70 -2.29
C LYS A 61 -11.84 -15.03 -3.03
N GLN A 62 -10.80 -15.89 -3.14
CA GLN A 62 -10.81 -17.17 -3.83
C GLN A 62 -10.89 -17.10 -5.36
N VAL A 63 -10.82 -15.91 -5.95
CA VAL A 63 -10.77 -15.70 -7.40
C VAL A 63 -9.35 -15.32 -7.81
N SER A 64 -8.83 -15.91 -8.89
CA SER A 64 -7.52 -15.54 -9.41
C SER A 64 -7.52 -14.06 -9.81
N THR A 65 -6.53 -13.31 -9.34
CA THR A 65 -6.39 -11.88 -9.64
C THR A 65 -6.15 -11.59 -11.12
N GLN A 66 -5.80 -12.61 -11.91
CA GLN A 66 -5.62 -12.50 -13.35
C GLN A 66 -6.93 -12.73 -14.13
N SER A 67 -7.88 -13.49 -13.56
CA SER A 67 -9.14 -13.79 -14.24
C SER A 67 -10.14 -12.63 -14.21
N ASP A 68 -10.09 -11.79 -13.16
CA ASP A 68 -10.92 -10.58 -13.02
C ASP A 68 -10.08 -9.45 -12.41
N ARG A 69 -9.24 -8.87 -13.27
CA ARG A 69 -8.30 -7.81 -12.86
C ARG A 69 -9.02 -6.53 -12.44
N ASP A 70 -10.12 -6.21 -13.09
CA ASP A 70 -10.85 -4.96 -12.82
C ASP A 70 -11.51 -5.02 -11.45
N ALA A 71 -12.19 -6.11 -11.12
CA ALA A 71 -12.77 -6.31 -9.80
C ALA A 71 -11.69 -6.36 -8.70
N PHE A 72 -10.56 -7.00 -8.96
CA PHE A 72 -9.44 -7.02 -8.02
C PHE A 72 -8.89 -5.62 -7.75
N HIS A 73 -8.66 -4.82 -8.81
CA HIS A 73 -8.13 -3.46 -8.67
C HIS A 73 -9.12 -2.48 -8.03
N GLN A 74 -10.44 -2.73 -8.13
CA GLN A 74 -11.43 -1.96 -7.37
C GLN A 74 -11.30 -2.17 -5.85
N ASP A 75 -10.90 -3.35 -5.43
CA ASP A 75 -10.69 -3.72 -4.02
C ASP A 75 -9.27 -3.37 -3.50
N LEU A 76 -8.36 -2.93 -4.36
CA LEU A 76 -6.95 -2.73 -4.03
C LEU A 76 -6.57 -1.25 -3.95
N LEU A 77 -5.92 -0.85 -2.85
CA LEU A 77 -5.08 0.34 -2.80
C LEU A 77 -3.60 -0.09 -2.82
N PHE A 78 -2.87 0.31 -3.85
CA PHE A 78 -1.43 0.08 -3.97
C PHE A 78 -0.66 1.40 -3.82
N LEU A 79 0.27 1.46 -2.86
CA LEU A 79 1.25 2.53 -2.72
C LEU A 79 2.66 1.94 -2.88
N GLY A 80 3.23 2.13 -4.06
CA GLY A 80 4.59 1.69 -4.37
C GLY A 80 5.66 2.70 -3.92
N HIS A 81 6.90 2.40 -4.27
CA HIS A 81 8.03 3.30 -4.02
C HIS A 81 7.84 4.65 -4.74
N GLN A 82 7.33 4.63 -5.96
CA GLN A 82 6.89 5.84 -6.66
C GLN A 82 5.52 6.27 -6.12
N THR A 83 5.39 7.55 -5.82
CA THR A 83 4.18 8.11 -5.17
C THR A 83 2.92 8.03 -6.02
N GLY A 84 3.05 7.95 -7.35
CA GLY A 84 1.91 7.93 -8.28
C GLY A 84 1.04 9.19 -8.20
N VAL A 85 1.57 10.31 -7.69
CA VAL A 85 0.90 11.61 -7.68
C VAL A 85 1.18 12.38 -8.97
N LYS A 86 0.19 13.12 -9.43
CA LYS A 86 0.31 14.04 -10.58
C LYS A 86 0.95 15.33 -10.09
N ARG A 87 2.14 15.63 -10.59
CA ARG A 87 2.97 16.72 -10.09
C ARG A 87 2.42 18.11 -10.42
N GLU A 88 1.65 18.20 -11.50
CA GLU A 88 1.00 19.43 -11.98
C GLU A 88 -0.22 19.80 -11.12
N LEU A 89 -0.83 18.83 -10.47
CA LEU A 89 -1.99 19.01 -9.59
C LEU A 89 -1.55 19.31 -8.16
N SER A 90 -2.40 20.02 -7.42
CA SER A 90 -2.25 20.20 -5.97
C SER A 90 -2.49 18.90 -5.18
N GLY A 91 -2.21 18.92 -3.88
CA GLY A 91 -2.57 17.81 -2.99
C GLY A 91 -4.06 17.52 -3.02
N PHE A 92 -4.87 18.56 -2.92
CA PHE A 92 -6.34 18.45 -2.99
C PHE A 92 -6.81 17.86 -4.32
N GLU A 93 -6.34 18.38 -5.46
CA GLU A 93 -6.71 17.89 -6.79
C GLU A 93 -6.27 16.43 -7.01
N ASN A 94 -5.12 16.01 -6.48
CA ASN A 94 -4.69 14.61 -6.53
C ASN A 94 -5.66 13.69 -5.78
N LEU A 95 -6.12 14.08 -4.58
CA LEU A 95 -7.09 13.29 -3.83
C LEU A 95 -8.47 13.29 -4.50
N ALA A 96 -8.93 14.42 -5.02
CA ALA A 96 -10.18 14.53 -5.77
C ALA A 96 -10.15 13.64 -7.04
N PHE A 97 -9.03 13.65 -7.76
CA PHE A 97 -8.81 12.77 -8.91
C PHE A 97 -8.85 11.29 -8.50
N TYR A 98 -8.21 10.93 -7.38
CA TYR A 98 -8.25 9.56 -6.86
C TYR A 98 -9.69 9.12 -6.56
N GLN A 99 -10.50 9.96 -5.90
CA GLN A 99 -11.91 9.64 -5.63
C GLN A 99 -12.72 9.50 -6.92
N SER A 100 -12.48 10.36 -7.92
CA SER A 100 -13.20 10.30 -9.20
C SER A 100 -12.96 8.99 -9.96
N ILE A 101 -11.76 8.44 -9.92
CA ILE A 101 -11.43 7.12 -10.51
C ILE A 101 -12.26 6.01 -9.85
N HIS A 102 -12.52 6.12 -8.55
CA HIS A 102 -13.33 5.18 -7.79
C HIS A 102 -14.83 5.54 -7.79
N GLN A 103 -15.28 6.39 -8.73
CA GLN A 103 -16.67 6.82 -8.92
C GLN A 103 -17.30 7.47 -7.67
N LYS A 104 -16.48 8.15 -6.85
CA LYS A 104 -16.93 8.86 -5.65
C LYS A 104 -16.94 10.36 -5.88
N SER A 105 -17.86 11.04 -5.23
CA SER A 105 -17.86 12.49 -5.17
C SER A 105 -16.78 12.97 -4.21
N ALA A 106 -16.00 13.98 -4.63
CA ALA A 106 -15.01 14.61 -3.78
C ALA A 106 -15.71 15.52 -2.75
N ASP A 107 -15.80 15.08 -1.49
CA ASP A 107 -16.16 15.95 -0.40
C ASP A 107 -14.93 16.77 0.00
N LYS A 108 -15.02 18.10 -0.16
CA LYS A 108 -13.90 19.02 0.08
C LYS A 108 -13.37 18.92 1.51
N GLU A 109 -14.25 18.83 2.48
CA GLU A 109 -13.88 18.76 3.90
C GLU A 109 -13.12 17.47 4.21
N ILE A 110 -13.57 16.33 3.70
CA ILE A 110 -12.90 15.04 3.86
C ILE A 110 -11.50 15.07 3.25
N LEU A 111 -11.33 15.67 2.07
CA LEU A 111 -10.03 15.76 1.40
C LEU A 111 -9.07 16.66 2.17
N TRP A 112 -9.54 17.78 2.70
CA TRP A 112 -8.73 18.69 3.51
C TRP A 112 -8.30 18.01 4.82
N GLN A 113 -9.21 17.31 5.49
CA GLN A 113 -8.89 16.55 6.69
C GLN A 113 -7.84 15.48 6.41
N ALA A 114 -7.96 14.75 5.30
CA ALA A 114 -6.95 13.75 4.91
C ALA A 114 -5.56 14.36 4.70
N LEU A 115 -5.47 15.54 4.08
CA LEU A 115 -4.21 16.27 3.92
C LEU A 115 -3.67 16.79 5.26
N ALA A 116 -4.54 17.24 6.15
CA ALA A 116 -4.14 17.67 7.50
C ALA A 116 -3.55 16.50 8.32
N GLN A 117 -4.12 15.29 8.23
CA GLN A 117 -3.62 14.08 8.90
C GLN A 117 -2.17 13.75 8.53
N VAL A 118 -1.76 14.06 7.32
CA VAL A 118 -0.37 13.86 6.85
C VAL A 118 0.51 15.10 7.01
N GLY A 119 0.04 16.14 7.75
CA GLY A 119 0.80 17.36 8.03
C GLY A 119 0.96 18.29 6.82
N LEU A 120 -0.05 18.34 5.95
CA LEU A 120 -0.09 19.23 4.78
C LEU A 120 -1.16 20.34 4.92
N ALA A 121 -1.67 20.59 6.14
CA ALA A 121 -2.57 21.71 6.43
C ALA A 121 -1.96 23.04 5.98
N GLY A 122 -2.73 23.85 5.25
CA GLY A 122 -2.31 25.13 4.66
C GLY A 122 -1.48 24.98 3.38
N ARG A 123 -1.38 23.77 2.80
CA ARG A 123 -0.67 23.48 1.54
C ARG A 123 -1.52 22.69 0.55
N GLU A 124 -2.80 22.63 0.78
CA GLU A 124 -3.77 21.81 0.02
C GLU A 124 -3.79 22.16 -1.45
N ASP A 125 -3.68 23.47 -1.76
CA ASP A 125 -3.74 24.03 -3.11
C ASP A 125 -2.37 24.22 -3.76
N VAL A 126 -1.27 23.84 -3.06
CA VAL A 126 0.10 23.96 -3.64
C VAL A 126 0.32 22.83 -4.63
N PRO A 127 0.75 23.14 -5.88
CA PRO A 127 1.12 22.11 -6.85
C PRO A 127 2.18 21.16 -6.30
N VAL A 128 1.98 19.85 -6.50
CA VAL A 128 2.86 18.81 -5.96
C VAL A 128 4.31 19.00 -6.44
N ALA A 129 4.51 19.54 -7.63
CA ALA A 129 5.85 19.87 -8.16
C ALA A 129 6.65 20.84 -7.27
N GLN A 130 5.97 21.68 -6.47
CA GLN A 130 6.57 22.66 -5.57
C GLN A 130 6.78 22.11 -4.14
N LEU A 131 6.30 20.92 -3.87
CA LEU A 131 6.45 20.24 -2.58
C LEU A 131 7.78 19.48 -2.52
N SER A 132 8.36 19.35 -1.32
CA SER A 132 9.52 18.49 -1.10
C SER A 132 9.17 17.01 -1.37
N ALA A 133 10.16 16.17 -1.63
CA ALA A 133 9.94 14.72 -1.85
C ALA A 133 9.15 14.06 -0.70
N GLY A 134 9.45 14.42 0.56
CA GLY A 134 8.69 13.94 1.71
C GLY A 134 7.23 14.41 1.71
N GLN A 135 6.96 15.67 1.33
CA GLN A 135 5.61 16.19 1.21
C GLN A 135 4.83 15.52 0.05
N GLN A 136 5.50 15.27 -1.08
CA GLN A 136 4.91 14.50 -2.19
C GLN A 136 4.51 13.09 -1.74
N ARG A 137 5.36 12.43 -0.94
CA ARG A 137 5.05 11.13 -0.32
C ARG A 137 3.83 11.21 0.60
N ARG A 138 3.71 12.28 1.39
CA ARG A 138 2.57 12.52 2.27
C ARG A 138 1.27 12.72 1.50
N VAL A 139 1.28 13.39 0.34
CA VAL A 139 0.09 13.46 -0.55
C VAL A 139 -0.35 12.07 -0.99
N ALA A 140 0.59 11.19 -1.36
CA ALA A 140 0.25 9.82 -1.72
C ALA A 140 -0.36 9.04 -0.53
N LEU A 141 0.21 9.21 0.67
CA LEU A 141 -0.28 8.56 1.89
C LEU A 141 -1.67 9.06 2.31
N ALA A 142 -2.01 10.32 2.03
CA ALA A 142 -3.34 10.87 2.35
C ALA A 142 -4.49 10.09 1.70
N ARG A 143 -4.23 9.34 0.61
CA ARG A 143 -5.21 8.43 -0.01
C ARG A 143 -5.73 7.37 0.95
N LEU A 144 -4.94 6.94 1.94
CA LEU A 144 -5.34 5.94 2.93
C LEU A 144 -6.54 6.38 3.77
N TRP A 145 -6.68 7.70 4.05
CA TRP A 145 -7.81 8.25 4.83
C TRP A 145 -9.11 8.34 4.05
N ILE A 146 -9.03 8.31 2.72
CA ILE A 146 -10.21 8.40 1.83
C ILE A 146 -10.48 7.11 1.08
N SER A 147 -9.67 6.05 1.34
CA SER A 147 -9.77 4.75 0.69
C SER A 147 -10.79 3.88 1.41
N GLU A 148 -11.64 3.21 0.63
CA GLU A 148 -12.55 2.16 1.11
C GLU A 148 -12.11 0.77 0.64
N GLN A 149 -11.00 0.67 -0.08
CA GLN A 149 -10.48 -0.59 -0.57
C GLN A 149 -10.10 -1.51 0.59
N PRO A 150 -10.60 -2.76 0.61
CA PRO A 150 -10.35 -3.69 1.71
C PRO A 150 -8.93 -4.26 1.74
N LEU A 151 -8.17 -4.13 0.65
CA LEU A 151 -6.78 -4.60 0.56
C LEU A 151 -5.83 -3.43 0.33
N TRP A 152 -4.93 -3.20 1.27
CA TRP A 152 -3.85 -2.23 1.13
C TRP A 152 -2.51 -2.94 0.96
N ILE A 153 -1.79 -2.63 -0.13
CA ILE A 153 -0.43 -3.11 -0.40
C ILE A 153 0.49 -1.89 -0.44
N LEU A 154 1.41 -1.82 0.51
CA LEU A 154 2.20 -0.62 0.79
C LEU A 154 3.70 -0.94 0.75
N ASP A 155 4.43 -0.34 -0.19
CA ASP A 155 5.88 -0.52 -0.31
C ASP A 155 6.61 0.63 0.37
N GLU A 156 7.24 0.35 1.52
CA GLU A 156 7.96 1.31 2.35
C GLU A 156 7.14 2.57 2.71
N PRO A 157 5.90 2.45 3.23
CA PRO A 157 5.03 3.60 3.45
C PRO A 157 5.58 4.60 4.46
N LEU A 158 6.49 4.18 5.34
CA LEU A 158 7.03 5.00 6.44
C LEU A 158 8.30 5.76 6.07
N THR A 159 8.84 5.57 4.86
CA THR A 159 10.04 6.29 4.43
C THR A 159 9.82 7.80 4.46
N ALA A 160 10.73 8.54 5.11
CA ALA A 160 10.68 9.98 5.29
C ALA A 160 9.49 10.49 6.14
N ILE A 161 8.94 9.64 7.00
CA ILE A 161 7.91 9.98 7.99
C ILE A 161 8.58 10.07 9.38
N ASP A 162 8.23 11.11 10.14
CA ASP A 162 8.70 11.28 11.51
C ASP A 162 7.97 10.34 12.49
N LYS A 163 8.48 10.22 13.71
CA LYS A 163 7.93 9.30 14.73
C LYS A 163 6.46 9.54 15.02
N GLN A 164 6.00 10.79 14.97
CA GLN A 164 4.60 11.12 15.22
C GLN A 164 3.73 10.66 14.04
N GLY A 165 4.17 10.90 12.81
CA GLY A 165 3.48 10.43 11.60
C GLY A 165 3.43 8.90 11.52
N VAL A 166 4.48 8.19 11.98
CA VAL A 166 4.48 6.72 12.08
C VAL A 166 3.34 6.26 12.99
N LYS A 167 3.19 6.83 14.20
CA LYS A 167 2.09 6.48 15.13
C LYS A 167 0.71 6.73 14.53
N VAL A 168 0.55 7.82 13.79
CA VAL A 168 -0.71 8.13 13.09
C VAL A 168 -1.03 7.06 12.05
N LEU A 169 -0.04 6.63 11.27
CA LEU A 169 -0.21 5.56 10.29
C LEU A 169 -0.45 4.19 10.94
N GLU A 170 0.24 3.87 12.05
CA GLU A 170 -0.02 2.65 12.83
C GLU A 170 -1.48 2.56 13.27
N ASN A 171 -2.01 3.62 13.85
CA ASN A 171 -3.41 3.68 14.28
C ASN A 171 -4.36 3.49 13.09
N LEU A 172 -4.08 4.14 11.96
CA LEU A 172 -4.89 3.99 10.75
C LEU A 172 -4.89 2.54 10.22
N PHE A 173 -3.73 1.86 10.23
CA PHE A 173 -3.64 0.45 9.83
C PHE A 173 -4.40 -0.47 10.79
N LEU A 174 -4.34 -0.20 12.10
CA LEU A 174 -5.10 -0.94 13.09
C LEU A 174 -6.61 -0.75 12.90
N GLU A 175 -7.07 0.49 12.71
CA GLU A 175 -8.48 0.77 12.44
C GLU A 175 -8.98 0.10 11.15
N HIS A 176 -8.15 0.10 10.10
CA HIS A 176 -8.47 -0.59 8.85
C HIS A 176 -8.60 -2.10 9.07
N ALA A 177 -7.67 -2.71 9.80
CA ALA A 177 -7.72 -4.13 10.15
C ALA A 177 -8.93 -4.47 11.06
N GLU A 178 -9.29 -3.59 12.00
CA GLU A 178 -10.47 -3.77 12.86
C GLU A 178 -11.78 -3.79 12.07
N LYS A 179 -11.85 -3.04 10.98
CA LYS A 179 -12.98 -3.05 10.04
C LYS A 179 -12.95 -4.26 9.08
N GLY A 180 -12.01 -5.18 9.25
CA GLY A 180 -11.85 -6.37 8.42
C GLY A 180 -10.98 -6.18 7.19
N GLY A 181 -10.34 -5.02 7.02
CA GLY A 181 -9.37 -4.79 5.98
C GLY A 181 -8.08 -5.60 6.14
N ILE A 182 -7.28 -5.65 5.09
CA ILE A 182 -5.97 -6.30 5.07
C ILE A 182 -4.92 -5.27 4.74
N VAL A 183 -3.81 -5.26 5.51
CA VAL A 183 -2.63 -4.45 5.20
C VAL A 183 -1.45 -5.38 4.96
N LEU A 184 -0.87 -5.32 3.76
CA LEU A 184 0.39 -5.99 3.41
C LEU A 184 1.44 -4.91 3.16
N LEU A 185 2.52 -4.89 3.95
CA LEU A 185 3.51 -3.82 3.83
C LEU A 185 4.95 -4.31 3.93
N THR A 186 5.86 -3.53 3.34
CA THR A 186 7.30 -3.59 3.62
C THR A 186 7.69 -2.39 4.47
N THR A 187 8.60 -2.56 5.40
CA THR A 187 9.24 -1.46 6.13
C THR A 187 10.54 -1.92 6.78
N HIS A 188 11.46 -1.00 6.98
CA HIS A 188 12.66 -1.18 7.77
C HIS A 188 12.55 -0.55 9.16
N GLN A 189 11.40 0.06 9.47
CA GLN A 189 11.14 0.64 10.78
C GLN A 189 10.41 -0.37 11.65
N ASP A 190 10.74 -0.38 12.93
CA ASP A 190 9.98 -1.14 13.92
C ASP A 190 8.61 -0.51 14.07
N MET A 191 7.59 -1.33 13.85
CA MET A 191 6.17 -0.98 13.99
C MET A 191 5.48 -2.00 14.89
N PHE A 192 4.43 -1.53 15.56
CA PHE A 192 3.52 -2.42 16.29
C PHE A 192 4.23 -3.32 17.32
N GLU A 193 5.26 -2.81 18.03
CA GLU A 193 6.09 -3.58 18.96
C GLU A 193 5.29 -4.47 19.92
N ASP A 194 4.02 -4.13 20.19
CA ASP A 194 3.13 -4.83 21.11
C ASP A 194 1.79 -5.26 20.50
N SER A 195 1.59 -5.21 19.17
CA SER A 195 0.30 -5.55 18.59
C SER A 195 0.21 -7.01 18.17
N PRO A 196 -0.77 -7.78 18.69
CA PRO A 196 -0.99 -9.17 18.27
C PRO A 196 -1.53 -9.29 16.83
N LYS A 197 -1.90 -8.18 16.19
CA LYS A 197 -2.40 -8.16 14.81
C LYS A 197 -1.31 -8.17 13.76
N LEU A 198 -0.05 -7.88 14.13
CA LEU A 198 1.08 -7.92 13.21
C LEU A 198 1.60 -9.33 13.06
N ARG A 199 1.61 -9.81 11.82
CA ARG A 199 2.31 -11.03 11.43
C ARG A 199 3.47 -10.69 10.50
N LYS A 200 4.60 -11.36 10.67
CA LYS A 200 5.79 -11.16 9.85
C LYS A 200 6.00 -12.35 8.93
N ILE A 201 6.30 -12.07 7.66
CA ILE A 201 6.71 -13.07 6.66
C ILE A 201 8.11 -12.70 6.20
N LYS A 202 9.04 -13.65 6.31
CA LYS A 202 10.42 -13.45 5.88
C LYS A 202 10.61 -13.91 4.44
N LEU A 203 11.27 -13.10 3.64
CA LEU A 203 11.64 -13.39 2.27
C LEU A 203 13.14 -13.64 2.19
N GLY A 204 13.55 -14.76 1.57
CA GLY A 204 14.95 -15.07 1.31
C GLY A 204 15.69 -15.80 2.45
N GLU A 205 14.97 -16.61 3.24
CA GLU A 205 15.54 -17.67 4.09
C GLU A 205 15.50 -19.01 3.39
#